data_2e9cbac7b610ad6b467c546c277e76b7
#
_entry.id   2e9cbac7b610ad6b467c546c277e76b7
#
_cell.length_a   1.000
_cell.length_b   1.000
_cell.length_c   1.000
_cell.angle_alpha   90.00
_cell.angle_beta   90.00
_cell.angle_gamma   90.00
#
_symmetry.space_group_name_H-M   'P 1'
#
loop_
_entity.id
_entity.type
_entity.pdbx_description
1 polymer ?
#
loop_
_entity_poly.entity_id
_entity_poly.type
_entity_poly.pdbx_seq_one_letter_code
_entity_poly.pdbx_strand_id
1 'polypeptide(L)'
;MKSFRLIRINELLKRAISDYLRKHYTAEAVSITITQVKTVDDLKKADVYFSVFRPEDRTSAFQLLKKERNAIQFGIGKEIRLKYTPQLFFVWDALLEKTHQTWKVLREVEEETEGIRNEALENVRLP
;
A
#
# COMPACT_ATOMS: atom_id res chain seq x y z
N MET A 1 -6.50 -23.63 -6.99
CA MET A 1 -7.39 -22.54 -7.43
C MET A 1 -7.89 -21.77 -6.22
N LYS A 2 -7.73 -20.45 -6.21
CA LYS A 2 -8.21 -19.62 -5.10
C LYS A 2 -9.74 -19.56 -5.14
N SER A 3 -10.38 -19.86 -4.02
CA SER A 3 -11.83 -19.77 -3.94
C SER A 3 -12.28 -18.30 -3.87
N PHE A 4 -13.48 -18.03 -4.35
CA PHE A 4 -14.08 -16.69 -4.22
C PHE A 4 -14.19 -16.25 -2.76
N ARG A 5 -14.38 -17.21 -1.85
CA ARG A 5 -14.43 -16.95 -0.43
C ARG A 5 -13.11 -16.34 0.05
N LEU A 6 -11.98 -16.89 -0.37
CA LEU A 6 -10.66 -16.40 0.03
C LEU A 6 -10.40 -14.99 -0.50
N ILE A 7 -10.74 -14.76 -1.77
CA ILE A 7 -10.62 -13.43 -2.39
C ILE A 7 -11.46 -12.41 -1.61
N ARG A 8 -12.68 -12.79 -1.26
CA ARG A 8 -13.61 -11.92 -0.53
C ARG A 8 -13.10 -11.60 0.87
N ILE A 9 -12.53 -12.59 1.56
CA ILE A 9 -11.94 -12.39 2.89
C ILE A 9 -10.74 -11.45 2.79
N ASN A 10 -9.87 -11.62 1.80
CA ASN A 10 -8.71 -10.76 1.59
C ASN A 10 -9.12 -9.29 1.36
N GLU A 11 -10.14 -9.06 0.55
CA GLU A 11 -10.67 -7.72 0.29
C GLU A 11 -11.34 -7.12 1.53
N LEU A 12 -12.06 -7.93 2.29
CA LEU A 12 -12.69 -7.50 3.53
C LEU A 12 -11.65 -7.07 4.57
N LEU A 13 -10.59 -7.87 4.74
CA LEU A 13 -9.48 -7.54 5.63
C LEU A 13 -8.76 -6.27 5.19
N LYS A 14 -8.49 -6.14 3.91
CA LYS A 14 -7.84 -4.95 3.35
C LYS A 14 -8.64 -3.69 3.68
N ARG A 15 -9.94 -3.72 3.46
CA ARG A 15 -10.82 -2.59 3.75
C ARG A 15 -10.87 -2.27 5.25
N ALA A 16 -11.02 -3.30 6.08
CA ALA A 16 -11.11 -3.13 7.53
C ALA A 16 -9.82 -2.54 8.10
N ILE A 17 -8.67 -3.03 7.66
CA ILE A 17 -7.38 -2.52 8.12
C ILE A 17 -7.18 -1.08 7.67
N SER A 18 -7.49 -0.78 6.41
CA SER A 18 -7.37 0.58 5.87
C SER A 18 -8.25 1.57 6.63
N ASP A 19 -9.49 1.18 6.91
CA ASP A 19 -10.44 2.01 7.67
C ASP A 19 -9.98 2.20 9.12
N TYR A 20 -9.48 1.14 9.75
CA TYR A 20 -8.95 1.21 11.10
C TYR A 20 -7.80 2.19 11.20
N LEU A 21 -6.85 2.13 10.27
CA LEU A 21 -5.70 3.03 10.26
C LEU A 21 -6.14 4.48 10.10
N ARG A 22 -7.10 4.76 9.22
CA ARG A 22 -7.60 6.12 9.03
C ARG A 22 -8.32 6.66 10.26
N LYS A 23 -9.05 5.81 10.96
CA LYS A 23 -9.79 6.21 12.16
C LYS A 23 -8.88 6.51 13.34
N HIS A 24 -7.88 5.66 13.56
CA HIS A 24 -7.09 5.67 14.80
C HIS A 24 -5.73 6.33 14.69
N TYR A 25 -5.20 6.47 13.47
CA TYR A 25 -3.85 7.01 13.25
C TYR A 25 -3.87 8.03 12.11
N THR A 26 -4.77 9.00 12.18
CA THR A 26 -5.00 9.92 11.06
C THR A 26 -3.76 10.68 10.61
N ALA A 27 -2.94 11.15 11.56
CA ALA A 27 -1.74 11.91 11.22
C ALA A 27 -0.63 11.01 10.66
N GLU A 28 -0.43 9.84 11.29
CA GLU A 28 0.66 8.93 10.94
C GLU A 28 0.29 8.04 9.75
N ALA A 29 -0.98 7.73 9.59
CA ALA A 29 -1.44 6.79 8.56
C ALA A 29 -1.77 7.43 7.22
N VAL A 30 -1.72 8.75 7.11
CA VAL A 30 -2.05 9.46 5.86
C VAL A 30 -1.18 8.98 4.70
N SER A 31 0.09 8.66 4.97
CA SER A 31 1.01 8.18 3.94
C SER A 31 0.97 6.67 3.74
N ILE A 32 0.29 5.92 4.61
CA ILE A 32 0.27 4.45 4.55
C ILE A 32 -0.89 3.97 3.69
N THR A 33 -0.58 3.14 2.70
CA THR A 33 -1.58 2.49 1.84
C THR A 33 -1.46 0.99 1.99
N ILE A 34 -2.57 0.32 2.32
CA ILE A 34 -2.61 -1.13 2.30
C ILE A 34 -2.89 -1.55 0.85
N THR A 35 -1.94 -2.22 0.24
CA THR A 35 -2.00 -2.54 -1.18
C THR A 35 -2.70 -3.85 -1.46
N GLN A 36 -2.48 -4.86 -0.62
CA GLN A 36 -3.15 -6.15 -0.75
C GLN A 36 -3.03 -6.93 0.55
N VAL A 37 -3.90 -7.90 0.71
CA VAL A 37 -3.87 -8.84 1.83
C VAL A 37 -3.90 -10.25 1.25
N LYS A 38 -3.02 -11.12 1.75
CA LYS A 38 -2.99 -12.53 1.38
C LYS A 38 -3.10 -13.38 2.62
N THR A 39 -4.21 -14.07 2.78
CA THR A 39 -4.38 -15.06 3.85
C THR A 39 -3.81 -16.40 3.40
N VAL A 40 -3.27 -17.16 4.36
CA VAL A 40 -2.88 -18.54 4.09
C VAL A 40 -4.12 -19.43 4.09
N ASP A 41 -3.98 -20.64 3.55
CA ASP A 41 -5.10 -21.53 3.26
C ASP A 41 -6.00 -21.84 4.46
N ASP A 42 -5.43 -21.90 5.65
CA ASP A 42 -6.19 -22.18 6.88
C ASP A 42 -6.72 -20.91 7.57
N LEU A 43 -6.51 -19.75 6.98
CA LEU A 43 -6.95 -18.45 7.52
C LEU A 43 -6.35 -18.09 8.88
N LYS A 44 -5.27 -18.72 9.28
CA LYS A 44 -4.61 -18.43 10.56
C LYS A 44 -3.67 -17.24 10.49
N LYS A 45 -3.12 -16.96 9.31
CA LYS A 45 -2.17 -15.87 9.10
C LYS A 45 -2.57 -15.07 7.88
N ALA A 46 -2.26 -13.79 7.90
CA ALA A 46 -2.51 -12.89 6.78
C ALA A 46 -1.30 -11.98 6.58
N ASP A 47 -0.75 -12.00 5.38
CA ASP A 47 0.29 -11.06 4.98
C ASP A 47 -0.38 -9.78 4.47
N VAL A 48 -0.12 -8.67 5.14
CA VAL A 48 -0.71 -7.37 4.83
C VAL A 48 0.36 -6.52 4.17
N TYR A 49 0.26 -6.32 2.88
CA TYR A 49 1.23 -5.55 2.10
C TYR A 49 0.88 -4.07 2.17
N PHE A 50 1.90 -3.25 2.38
CA PHE A 50 1.71 -1.81 2.49
C PHE A 50 2.79 -1.05 1.73
N SER A 51 2.46 0.16 1.36
CA SER A 51 3.40 1.13 0.81
C SER A 51 3.17 2.47 1.48
N VAL A 52 4.06 3.42 1.22
CA VAL A 52 3.92 4.79 1.72
C VAL A 52 3.99 5.76 0.55
N PHE A 53 3.29 6.88 0.69
CA PHE A 53 3.29 7.91 -0.34
C PHE A 53 4.66 8.60 -0.45
N ARG A 54 5.30 8.88 0.70
CA ARG A 54 6.62 9.51 0.73
C ARG A 54 7.67 8.49 1.19
N PRO A 55 8.75 8.29 0.40
CA PRO A 55 9.78 7.29 0.75
C PRO A 55 10.39 7.47 2.13
N GLU A 56 10.51 8.71 2.60
CA GLU A 56 11.06 9.02 3.93
C GLU A 56 10.19 8.49 5.06
N ASP A 57 8.92 8.20 4.80
CA ASP A 57 7.98 7.70 5.81
C ASP A 57 8.02 6.17 5.96
N ARG A 58 8.82 5.48 5.15
CA ARG A 58 8.87 4.01 5.15
C ARG A 58 9.21 3.42 6.53
N THR A 59 10.29 3.92 7.15
CA THR A 59 10.74 3.40 8.44
C THR A 59 9.73 3.68 9.54
N SER A 60 9.21 4.91 9.60
CA SER A 60 8.23 5.28 10.62
C SER A 60 6.92 4.51 10.44
N ALA A 61 6.49 4.29 9.19
CA ALA A 61 5.30 3.50 8.89
C ALA A 61 5.48 2.06 9.37
N PHE A 62 6.62 1.45 9.07
CA PHE A 62 6.91 0.09 9.50
C PHE A 62 6.92 -0.03 11.02
N GLN A 63 7.55 0.93 11.70
CA GLN A 63 7.59 0.95 13.17
C GLN A 63 6.20 1.09 13.77
N LEU A 64 5.36 1.96 13.20
CA LEU A 64 3.99 2.14 13.66
C LEU A 64 3.18 0.86 13.52
N LEU A 65 3.21 0.25 12.34
CA LEU A 65 2.46 -0.97 12.08
C LEU A 65 2.91 -2.13 12.98
N LYS A 66 4.21 -2.25 13.18
CA LYS A 66 4.77 -3.28 14.06
C LYS A 66 4.37 -3.05 15.51
N LYS A 67 4.45 -1.81 15.98
CA LYS A 67 4.09 -1.43 17.35
C LYS A 67 2.59 -1.64 17.61
N GLU A 68 1.75 -1.25 16.67
CA GLU A 68 0.30 -1.24 16.82
C GLU A 68 -0.38 -2.51 16.28
N ARG A 69 0.39 -3.50 15.86
CA ARG A 69 -0.15 -4.72 15.25
C ARG A 69 -1.25 -5.37 16.10
N ASN A 70 -1.00 -5.54 17.39
CA ASN A 70 -1.96 -6.20 18.27
C ASN A 70 -3.25 -5.39 18.42
N ALA A 71 -3.13 -4.06 18.52
CA ALA A 71 -4.29 -3.19 18.62
C ALA A 71 -5.11 -3.21 17.32
N ILE A 72 -4.44 -3.19 16.17
CA ILE A 72 -5.09 -3.27 14.86
C ILE A 72 -5.81 -4.60 14.73
N GLN A 73 -5.14 -5.69 15.06
CA GLN A 73 -5.70 -7.04 14.97
C GLN A 73 -6.95 -7.19 15.85
N PHE A 74 -6.88 -6.69 17.06
CA PHE A 74 -8.02 -6.73 18.00
C PHE A 74 -9.18 -5.88 17.47
N GLY A 75 -8.87 -4.67 16.98
CA GLY A 75 -9.88 -3.77 16.45
C GLY A 75 -10.62 -4.31 15.24
N ILE A 76 -9.91 -4.87 14.28
CA ILE A 76 -10.56 -5.45 13.10
C ILE A 76 -11.34 -6.72 13.44
N GLY A 77 -10.89 -7.47 14.46
CA GLY A 77 -11.58 -8.67 14.93
C GLY A 77 -12.98 -8.38 15.43
N LYS A 78 -13.22 -7.18 15.94
CA LYS A 78 -14.55 -6.75 16.37
C LYS A 78 -15.47 -6.41 15.20
N GLU A 79 -14.91 -5.93 14.11
CA GLU A 79 -15.68 -5.48 12.94
C GLU A 79 -15.98 -6.62 11.97
N ILE A 80 -15.06 -7.59 11.86
CA ILE A 80 -15.17 -8.68 10.91
C ILE A 80 -15.71 -9.92 11.62
N ARG A 81 -16.78 -10.48 11.07
CA ARG A 81 -17.39 -11.71 11.60
C ARG A 81 -16.72 -12.94 11.00
N LEU A 82 -15.48 -13.18 11.38
CA LEU A 82 -14.78 -14.42 11.06
C LEU A 82 -14.71 -15.27 12.33
N LYS A 83 -14.70 -16.58 12.14
CA LYS A 83 -14.56 -17.51 13.25
C LYS A 83 -13.28 -17.24 14.05
N TYR A 84 -12.19 -16.97 13.33
CA TYR A 84 -10.92 -16.55 13.90
C TYR A 84 -10.36 -15.40 13.07
N THR A 85 -9.85 -14.37 13.75
CA THR A 85 -9.14 -13.30 13.06
C THR A 85 -7.72 -13.77 12.75
N PRO A 86 -7.30 -13.75 11.48
CA PRO A 86 -5.94 -14.14 11.14
C PRO A 86 -4.90 -13.26 11.85
N GLN A 87 -3.76 -13.85 12.21
CA GLN A 87 -2.66 -13.09 12.74
C GLN A 87 -2.05 -12.25 11.62
N LEU A 88 -1.98 -10.94 11.83
CA LEU A 88 -1.51 -10.01 10.80
C LEU A 88 0.01 -9.90 10.79
N PHE A 89 0.59 -9.91 9.60
CA PHE A 89 2.01 -9.64 9.38
C PHE A 89 2.11 -8.54 8.34
N PHE A 90 2.72 -7.42 8.68
CA PHE A 90 2.87 -6.30 7.77
C PHE A 90 4.14 -6.47 6.95
N VAL A 91 3.97 -6.42 5.64
CA VAL A 91 5.03 -6.66 4.66
C VAL A 91 5.14 -5.47 3.73
N TRP A 92 6.36 -5.00 3.49
CA TRP A 92 6.60 -3.94 2.53
C TRP A 92 6.30 -4.43 1.11
N ASP A 93 5.52 -3.65 0.36
CA ASP A 93 5.20 -4.00 -1.02
C ASP A 93 6.29 -3.51 -1.97
N ALA A 94 7.31 -4.34 -2.15
CA ALA A 94 8.46 -4.02 -3.01
C ALA A 94 8.07 -3.88 -4.48
N LEU A 95 7.05 -4.59 -4.92
CA LEU A 95 6.59 -4.51 -6.31
C LEU A 95 6.00 -3.13 -6.61
N LEU A 96 5.19 -2.61 -5.69
CA LEU A 96 4.62 -1.28 -5.85
C LEU A 96 5.68 -0.19 -5.77
N GLU A 97 6.68 -0.36 -4.90
CA GLU A 97 7.82 0.54 -4.82
C GLU A 97 8.56 0.61 -6.16
N LYS A 98 8.84 -0.54 -6.77
CA LYS A 98 9.46 -0.60 -8.09
C LYS A 98 8.61 0.11 -9.14
N THR A 99 7.31 -0.09 -9.10
CA THR A 99 6.39 0.58 -10.02
C THR A 99 6.44 2.10 -9.84
N HIS A 100 6.43 2.58 -8.59
CA HIS A 100 6.54 4.01 -8.30
C HIS A 100 7.87 4.59 -8.80
N GLN A 101 8.97 3.90 -8.59
CA GLN A 101 10.28 4.32 -9.08
C GLN A 101 10.31 4.38 -10.60
N THR A 102 9.73 3.39 -11.26
CA THR A 102 9.64 3.36 -12.72
C THR A 102 8.83 4.55 -13.24
N TRP A 103 7.69 4.84 -12.63
CA TRP A 103 6.88 6.00 -13.00
C TRP A 103 7.61 7.31 -12.79
N LYS A 104 8.36 7.42 -11.69
CA LYS A 104 9.16 8.61 -11.42
C LYS A 104 10.22 8.82 -12.48
N VAL A 105 10.94 7.76 -12.84
CA VAL A 105 11.96 7.82 -13.88
C VAL A 105 11.36 8.19 -15.23
N LEU A 106 10.22 7.58 -15.59
CA LEU A 106 9.51 7.90 -16.83
C LEU A 106 9.09 9.37 -16.88
N ARG A 107 8.60 9.90 -15.77
CA ARG A 107 8.20 11.31 -15.66
C ARG A 107 9.40 12.22 -15.87
N GLU A 108 10.54 11.93 -15.25
CA GLU A 108 11.77 12.70 -15.41
C GLU A 108 12.24 12.68 -16.87
N VAL A 109 12.19 11.53 -17.52
CA VAL A 109 12.54 11.40 -18.94
C VAL A 109 11.59 12.22 -19.82
N GLU A 110 10.28 12.18 -19.54
CA GLU A 110 9.29 12.96 -20.27
C GLU A 110 9.54 14.47 -20.12
N GLU A 111 9.85 14.93 -18.91
CA GLU A 111 10.17 16.33 -18.65
C GLU A 111 11.41 16.78 -19.41
N GLU A 112 12.46 15.96 -19.42
CA GLU A 112 13.66 16.23 -20.19
C GLU A 112 13.37 16.27 -21.70
N THR A 113 12.58 15.33 -22.19
CA THR A 113 12.19 15.27 -23.59
C THR A 113 11.36 16.49 -23.98
N GLU A 114 10.42 16.92 -23.15
CA GLU A 114 9.66 18.14 -23.38
C GLU A 114 10.55 19.37 -23.38
N GLY A 115 11.50 19.46 -22.45
CA GLY A 115 12.47 20.55 -22.42
C GLY A 115 13.26 20.62 -23.72
N ILE A 116 13.78 19.51 -24.21
CA ILE A 116 14.50 19.42 -25.47
C ILE A 116 13.59 19.80 -26.63
N ARG A 117 12.35 19.32 -26.64
CA ARG A 117 11.38 19.63 -27.69
C ARG A 117 11.05 21.11 -27.69
N ASN A 118 10.86 21.72 -26.54
CA ASN A 118 10.55 23.14 -26.42
C ASN A 118 11.70 24.00 -26.91
N GLU A 119 12.93 23.64 -26.55
CA GLU A 119 14.13 24.30 -27.07
C GLU A 119 14.22 24.19 -28.59
N ALA A 120 13.94 22.99 -29.14
CA ALA A 120 13.93 22.78 -30.57
C ALA A 120 12.86 23.62 -31.26
N LEU A 121 11.67 23.72 -30.67
CA LEU A 121 10.59 24.53 -31.18
C LEU A 121 10.92 26.02 -31.15
N GLU A 122 11.58 26.49 -30.10
CA GLU A 122 12.03 27.88 -30.00
C GLU A 122 13.08 28.22 -31.03
N ASN A 123 14.04 27.30 -31.25
CA ASN A 123 15.15 27.54 -32.16
C ASN A 123 14.81 27.30 -33.63
N VAL A 124 13.98 26.29 -33.92
CA VAL A 124 13.72 25.82 -35.28
C VAL A 124 12.25 25.93 -35.67
N ARG A 125 11.39 26.28 -34.74
CA ARG A 125 9.95 26.39 -34.91
C ARG A 125 9.30 25.14 -35.55
N LEU A 126 9.68 23.99 -35.04
CA LEU A 126 9.06 22.75 -35.46
C LEU A 126 7.64 22.67 -34.97
N PRO A 127 6.71 22.18 -35.79
CA PRO A 127 5.31 22.04 -35.40
C PRO A 127 5.09 20.99 -34.32
#